data_a782c8ce1ee7fdfaa82e68f14ddc4b82
#
_entry.id   a782c8ce1ee7fdfaa82e68f14ddc4b82
#
_cell.length_a   1.000
_cell.length_b   1.000
_cell.length_c   1.000
_cell.angle_alpha   90.00
_cell.angle_beta   90.00
_cell.angle_gamma   90.00
#
_symmetry.space_group_name_H-M   'P 1'
#
loop_
_entity.id
_entity.type
_entity.pdbx_description
1 polymer ?
#
loop_
_entity_poly.entity_id
_entity_poly.type
_entity_poly.pdbx_seq_one_letter_code
_entity_poly.pdbx_strand_id
1 'polypeptide(L)'
;MGDELSGEQEYLAHARRCLEAMRRNVAGLKAQGGDKMAREILEANLAARLTALQDDPDVPLFFGRIDLGSNSSPNLGHRGEVFHLGRRHVQDSEGDPVVVDWRANIARPFYRASSRDAMGVHRRRRFGFQRGELTGFEDELLGLGQELEGLSPLVAAEIERPRTGPMRDIVASIQPEQDEIVRAGIDQSVCVQGGPGTGKTAVGLHRAAYLLYAHAAQLRRAGVLVVGPNDAFIRYIGDVLPALGEVSVDQMPLSELLARPRIQVRGT
;
A
#
# COMPACT_ATOMS: atom_id res chain seq x y z
N MET A 1 11.75 20.42 -17.04
CA MET A 1 11.45 20.19 -15.60
C MET A 1 10.16 20.84 -15.12
N GLY A 2 9.91 22.16 -15.38
CA GLY A 2 8.63 22.78 -14.98
C GLY A 2 7.40 22.21 -15.68
N ASP A 3 7.49 21.91 -16.95
CA ASP A 3 6.39 21.37 -17.76
C ASP A 3 5.99 19.95 -17.34
N GLU A 4 6.98 19.09 -17.03
CA GLU A 4 6.70 17.73 -16.52
C GLU A 4 6.10 17.74 -15.12
N LEU A 5 6.54 18.65 -14.23
CA LEU A 5 5.96 18.78 -12.90
C LEU A 5 4.50 19.23 -12.98
N SER A 6 4.20 20.19 -13.84
CA SER A 6 2.81 20.62 -14.08
C SER A 6 1.94 19.48 -14.60
N GLY A 7 2.45 18.67 -15.52
CA GLY A 7 1.74 17.47 -16.01
C GLY A 7 1.43 16.45 -14.91
N GLU A 8 2.37 16.22 -13.99
CA GLU A 8 2.13 15.31 -12.85
C GLU A 8 1.15 15.92 -11.83
N GLN A 9 1.14 17.24 -11.64
CA GLN A 9 0.17 17.94 -10.80
C GLN A 9 -1.25 17.84 -11.39
N GLU A 10 -1.39 18.01 -12.71
CA GLU A 10 -2.66 17.81 -13.41
C GLU A 10 -3.14 16.36 -13.31
N TYR A 11 -2.21 15.39 -13.42
CA TYR A 11 -2.53 13.99 -13.23
C TYR A 11 -3.00 13.69 -11.80
N LEU A 12 -2.36 14.27 -10.78
CA LEU A 12 -2.81 14.14 -9.39
C LEU A 12 -4.24 14.67 -9.21
N ALA A 13 -4.54 15.83 -9.80
CA ALA A 13 -5.88 16.41 -9.76
C ALA A 13 -6.91 15.52 -10.48
N HIS A 14 -6.53 14.89 -11.60
CA HIS A 14 -7.36 13.91 -12.29
C HIS A 14 -7.61 12.67 -11.42
N ALA A 15 -6.57 12.09 -10.84
CA ALA A 15 -6.68 10.92 -9.98
C ALA A 15 -7.58 11.17 -8.75
N ARG A 16 -7.54 12.37 -8.14
CA ARG A 16 -8.43 12.75 -7.04
C ARG A 16 -9.89 12.84 -7.50
N ARG A 17 -10.16 13.37 -8.71
CA ARG A 17 -11.52 13.37 -9.29
C ARG A 17 -12.04 11.95 -9.52
N CYS A 18 -11.20 11.03 -10.00
CA CYS A 18 -11.56 9.63 -10.19
C CYS A 18 -11.87 8.95 -8.85
N LEU A 19 -11.06 9.18 -7.82
CA LEU A 19 -11.31 8.66 -6.47
C LEU A 19 -12.65 9.14 -5.91
N GLU A 20 -12.96 10.43 -6.07
CA GLU A 20 -14.24 10.98 -5.63
C GLU A 20 -15.43 10.42 -6.44
N ALA A 21 -15.24 10.15 -7.73
CA ALA A 21 -16.25 9.47 -8.55
C ALA A 21 -16.49 8.04 -8.05
N MET A 22 -15.43 7.27 -7.77
CA MET A 22 -15.53 5.93 -7.16
C MET A 22 -16.30 5.98 -5.84
N ARG A 23 -15.98 6.94 -4.97
CA ARG A 23 -16.65 7.13 -3.68
C ARG A 23 -18.14 7.43 -3.85
N ARG A 24 -18.50 8.35 -4.77
CA ARG A 24 -19.91 8.67 -5.08
C ARG A 24 -20.66 7.44 -5.60
N ASN A 25 -20.04 6.63 -6.45
CA ASN A 25 -20.64 5.40 -6.97
C ASN A 25 -20.96 4.43 -5.81
N VAL A 26 -20.03 4.24 -4.87
CA VAL A 26 -20.27 3.38 -3.70
C VAL A 26 -21.35 3.97 -2.78
N ALA A 27 -21.37 5.29 -2.57
CA ALA A 27 -22.39 5.97 -1.76
C ALA A 27 -23.81 5.84 -2.35
N GLY A 28 -23.92 5.68 -3.68
CA GLY A 28 -25.19 5.43 -4.37
C GLY A 28 -25.72 4.00 -4.22
N LEU A 29 -24.88 3.05 -3.79
CA LEU A 29 -25.29 1.66 -3.60
C LEU A 29 -26.13 1.51 -2.33
N LYS A 30 -27.22 0.74 -2.44
CA LYS A 30 -28.08 0.42 -1.30
C LYS A 30 -27.99 -1.07 -1.00
N ALA A 31 -27.92 -1.41 0.27
CA ALA A 31 -28.03 -2.78 0.73
C ALA A 31 -29.48 -3.27 0.53
N GLN A 32 -29.77 -3.94 -0.58
CA GLN A 32 -31.09 -4.47 -0.92
C GLN A 32 -31.03 -5.99 -1.05
N GLY A 33 -32.08 -6.66 -0.55
CA GLY A 33 -32.18 -8.13 -0.62
C GLY A 33 -31.56 -8.86 0.56
N GLY A 34 -31.75 -10.18 0.61
CA GLY A 34 -31.25 -11.04 1.67
C GLY A 34 -32.01 -10.91 3.00
N ASP A 35 -31.61 -11.72 3.97
CA ASP A 35 -32.10 -11.63 5.34
C ASP A 35 -31.47 -10.42 6.09
N LYS A 36 -31.90 -10.19 7.34
CA LYS A 36 -31.41 -9.08 8.16
C LYS A 36 -29.89 -9.11 8.33
N MET A 37 -29.32 -10.29 8.56
CA MET A 37 -27.89 -10.47 8.81
C MET A 37 -27.06 -10.16 7.53
N ALA A 38 -27.53 -10.63 6.37
CA ALA A 38 -26.87 -10.34 5.10
C ALA A 38 -26.86 -8.83 4.77
N ARG A 39 -27.95 -8.13 5.10
CA ARG A 39 -28.00 -6.65 4.94
C ARG A 39 -27.05 -5.93 5.87
N GLU A 40 -26.99 -6.31 7.15
CA GLU A 40 -26.06 -5.71 8.12
C GLU A 40 -24.60 -5.91 7.68
N ILE A 41 -24.25 -7.10 7.18
CA ILE A 41 -22.91 -7.37 6.64
C ILE A 41 -22.63 -6.49 5.39
N LEU A 42 -23.61 -6.37 4.49
CA LEU A 42 -23.42 -5.55 3.29
C LEU A 42 -23.30 -4.07 3.63
N GLU A 43 -24.11 -3.56 4.56
CA GLU A 43 -24.01 -2.18 5.05
C GLU A 43 -22.65 -1.90 5.69
N ALA A 44 -22.15 -2.81 6.53
CA ALA A 44 -20.82 -2.70 7.13
C ALA A 44 -19.70 -2.69 6.05
N ASN A 45 -19.81 -3.54 5.04
CA ASN A 45 -18.86 -3.58 3.93
C ASN A 45 -18.89 -2.30 3.09
N LEU A 46 -20.08 -1.74 2.81
CA LEU A 46 -20.21 -0.48 2.10
C LEU A 46 -19.63 0.68 2.90
N ALA A 47 -19.91 0.74 4.21
CA ALA A 47 -19.35 1.75 5.10
C ALA A 47 -17.82 1.67 5.16
N ALA A 48 -17.25 0.48 5.30
CA ALA A 48 -15.81 0.26 5.28
C ALA A 48 -15.19 0.71 3.93
N ARG A 49 -15.86 0.41 2.80
CA ARG A 49 -15.40 0.81 1.48
C ARG A 49 -15.48 2.33 1.28
N LEU A 50 -16.51 3.00 1.78
CA LEU A 50 -16.64 4.46 1.77
C LEU A 50 -15.51 5.13 2.56
N THR A 51 -15.18 4.58 3.72
CA THR A 51 -14.04 5.04 4.53
C THR A 51 -12.72 4.82 3.79
N ALA A 52 -12.52 3.65 3.18
CA ALA A 52 -11.31 3.36 2.41
C ALA A 52 -11.15 4.25 1.16
N LEU A 53 -12.24 4.79 0.60
CA LEU A 53 -12.23 5.71 -0.54
C LEU A 53 -12.20 7.19 -0.13
N GLN A 54 -12.14 7.50 1.16
CA GLN A 54 -12.06 8.89 1.62
C GLN A 54 -10.71 9.47 1.21
N ASP A 55 -10.72 10.59 0.50
CA ASP A 55 -9.50 11.35 0.20
C ASP A 55 -9.06 12.14 1.42
N ASP A 56 -7.75 12.15 1.64
CA ASP A 56 -7.08 13.03 2.59
C ASP A 56 -6.17 13.96 1.79
N PRO A 57 -6.48 15.25 1.70
CA PRO A 57 -5.68 16.21 0.93
C PRO A 57 -4.21 16.27 1.36
N ASP A 58 -3.91 16.00 2.62
CA ASP A 58 -2.55 16.05 3.16
C ASP A 58 -1.74 14.77 2.89
N VAL A 59 -2.41 13.71 2.41
CA VAL A 59 -1.77 12.42 2.09
C VAL A 59 -1.62 12.28 0.58
N PRO A 60 -0.41 11.96 0.07
CA PRO A 60 -0.21 11.68 -1.34
C PRO A 60 -1.06 10.51 -1.83
N LEU A 61 -1.80 10.71 -2.93
CA LEU A 61 -2.60 9.65 -3.53
C LEU A 61 -1.73 8.60 -4.23
N PHE A 62 -0.62 9.06 -4.83
CA PHE A 62 0.44 8.19 -5.35
C PHE A 62 1.82 8.71 -4.88
N PHE A 63 2.83 7.86 -4.91
CA PHE A 63 4.18 8.18 -4.42
C PHE A 63 5.26 7.85 -5.45
N GLY A 64 4.92 7.09 -6.46
CA GLY A 64 5.85 6.65 -7.48
C GLY A 64 5.19 6.41 -8.82
N ARG A 65 6.03 6.29 -9.85
CA ARG A 65 5.63 5.96 -11.22
C ARG A 65 6.68 5.05 -11.84
N ILE A 66 6.24 4.10 -12.63
CA ILE A 66 7.11 3.30 -13.50
C ILE A 66 6.67 3.45 -14.95
N ASP A 67 7.64 3.64 -15.83
CA ASP A 67 7.47 3.62 -17.28
C ASP A 67 8.10 2.32 -17.78
N LEU A 68 7.31 1.45 -18.37
CA LEU A 68 7.79 0.19 -18.92
C LEU A 68 8.38 0.42 -20.32
N GLY A 69 9.52 -0.22 -20.58
CA GLY A 69 10.16 -0.14 -21.89
C GLY A 69 9.38 -0.92 -22.97
N SER A 70 9.56 -0.54 -24.23
CA SER A 70 9.00 -1.27 -25.38
C SER A 70 9.49 -2.73 -25.49
N ASN A 71 10.65 -3.03 -24.88
CA ASN A 71 11.28 -4.36 -24.81
C ASN A 71 11.03 -5.06 -23.46
N SER A 72 10.05 -4.62 -22.66
CA SER A 72 9.71 -5.26 -21.39
C SER A 72 9.41 -6.74 -21.56
N SER A 73 9.74 -7.51 -20.52
CA SER A 73 9.53 -8.95 -20.50
C SER A 73 8.10 -9.33 -20.92
N PRO A 74 7.91 -10.35 -21.77
CA PRO A 74 6.58 -10.84 -22.18
C PRO A 74 5.64 -11.16 -21.01
N ASN A 75 6.21 -11.45 -19.83
CA ASN A 75 5.46 -11.83 -18.63
C ASN A 75 4.71 -10.66 -17.98
N LEU A 76 5.02 -9.39 -18.29
CA LEU A 76 4.30 -8.23 -17.76
C LEU A 76 3.11 -7.80 -18.65
N GLY A 77 3.09 -8.16 -19.94
CA GLY A 77 1.99 -7.88 -20.86
C GLY A 77 1.78 -6.39 -21.22
N HIS A 78 2.51 -5.48 -20.59
CA HIS A 78 2.28 -4.03 -20.56
C HIS A 78 3.45 -3.25 -21.16
N ARG A 79 3.69 -3.41 -22.46
CA ARG A 79 4.83 -2.75 -23.14
C ARG A 79 4.56 -1.27 -23.38
N GLY A 80 5.50 -0.42 -22.95
CA GLY A 80 5.42 1.04 -23.17
C GLY A 80 4.37 1.74 -22.32
N GLU A 81 3.74 1.04 -21.37
CA GLU A 81 2.73 1.61 -20.47
C GLU A 81 3.37 2.32 -19.27
N VAL A 82 2.61 3.23 -18.70
CA VAL A 82 2.99 4.06 -17.55
C VAL A 82 2.02 3.78 -16.40
N PHE A 83 2.56 3.52 -15.20
CA PHE A 83 1.75 3.25 -14.02
C PHE A 83 2.15 4.16 -12.85
N HIS A 84 1.18 4.92 -12.35
CA HIS A 84 1.32 5.62 -11.07
C HIS A 84 0.98 4.67 -9.93
N LEU A 85 1.80 4.65 -8.90
CA LEU A 85 1.71 3.71 -7.78
C LEU A 85 1.31 4.43 -6.50
N GLY A 86 0.28 3.93 -5.85
CA GLY A 86 -0.27 4.51 -4.64
C GLY A 86 -0.63 3.49 -3.57
N ARG A 87 -1.21 3.97 -2.47
CA ARG A 87 -1.64 3.15 -1.33
C ARG A 87 -2.89 2.34 -1.63
N ARG A 88 -3.64 2.76 -2.63
CA ARG A 88 -4.92 2.14 -3.05
C ARG A 88 -5.08 2.21 -4.55
N HIS A 89 -5.90 1.34 -5.07
CA HIS A 89 -6.28 1.36 -6.48
C HIS A 89 -7.31 2.47 -6.75
N VAL A 90 -7.08 3.25 -7.81
CA VAL A 90 -8.03 4.22 -8.35
C VAL A 90 -8.20 3.93 -9.83
N GLN A 91 -9.45 3.90 -10.29
CA GLN A 91 -9.81 3.71 -11.70
C GLN A 91 -10.71 4.85 -12.18
N ASP A 92 -10.71 5.07 -13.48
CA ASP A 92 -11.60 6.01 -14.14
C ASP A 92 -13.01 5.42 -14.38
N SER A 93 -13.83 6.13 -15.17
CA SER A 93 -15.19 5.71 -15.52
C SER A 93 -15.25 4.51 -16.47
N GLU A 94 -14.18 4.24 -17.19
CA GLU A 94 -14.06 3.12 -18.13
C GLU A 94 -13.51 1.86 -17.44
N GLY A 95 -12.97 2.02 -16.23
CA GLY A 95 -12.37 0.96 -15.43
C GLY A 95 -10.86 0.88 -15.59
N ASP A 96 -10.26 1.81 -16.32
CA ASP A 96 -8.81 1.84 -16.50
C ASP A 96 -8.09 2.32 -15.25
N PRO A 97 -6.95 1.71 -14.89
CA PRO A 97 -6.22 2.04 -13.69
C PRO A 97 -5.55 3.42 -13.80
N VAL A 98 -5.99 4.37 -12.98
CA VAL A 98 -5.37 5.69 -12.82
C VAL A 98 -4.27 5.65 -11.75
N VAL A 99 -4.52 4.95 -10.63
CA VAL A 99 -3.49 4.66 -9.63
C VAL A 99 -3.53 3.17 -9.33
N VAL A 100 -2.38 2.53 -9.45
CA VAL A 100 -2.22 1.11 -9.14
C VAL A 100 -1.84 0.95 -7.67
N ASP A 101 -2.49 0.00 -7.00
CA ASP A 101 -2.14 -0.37 -5.63
C ASP A 101 -0.71 -0.93 -5.56
N TRP A 102 0.08 -0.46 -4.61
CA TRP A 102 1.46 -0.88 -4.40
C TRP A 102 1.62 -2.40 -4.20
N ARG A 103 0.57 -3.09 -3.75
CA ARG A 103 0.56 -4.53 -3.51
C ARG A 103 0.44 -5.34 -4.81
N ALA A 104 -0.05 -4.75 -5.88
CA ALA A 104 -0.18 -5.42 -7.17
C ALA A 104 1.17 -5.89 -7.71
N ASN A 105 1.17 -6.98 -8.48
CA ASN A 105 2.41 -7.55 -9.03
C ASN A 105 3.13 -6.58 -9.97
N ILE A 106 2.39 -5.74 -10.70
CA ILE A 106 2.96 -4.72 -11.59
C ILE A 106 3.73 -3.64 -10.83
N ALA A 107 3.45 -3.43 -9.53
CA ALA A 107 4.16 -2.48 -8.69
C ALA A 107 5.52 -3.02 -8.16
N ARG A 108 5.75 -4.34 -8.22
CA ARG A 108 6.97 -4.98 -7.70
C ARG A 108 8.26 -4.39 -8.29
N PRO A 109 8.36 -4.11 -9.60
CA PRO A 109 9.56 -3.52 -10.18
C PRO A 109 9.91 -2.14 -9.63
N PHE A 110 8.95 -1.36 -9.13
CA PHE A 110 9.22 -0.08 -8.46
C PHE A 110 10.18 -0.22 -7.28
N TYR A 111 10.08 -1.33 -6.54
CA TYR A 111 10.90 -1.59 -5.36
C TYR A 111 12.20 -2.33 -5.69
N ARG A 112 12.17 -3.23 -6.67
CA ARG A 112 13.24 -4.20 -6.91
C ARG A 112 14.07 -3.97 -8.16
N ALA A 113 13.55 -3.23 -9.14
CA ALA A 113 14.29 -2.96 -10.36
C ALA A 113 15.58 -2.21 -10.04
N SER A 114 16.67 -2.60 -10.69
CA SER A 114 18.00 -2.04 -10.54
C SER A 114 18.69 -1.93 -11.90
N SER A 115 19.83 -1.29 -11.95
CA SER A 115 20.67 -1.24 -13.17
C SER A 115 21.12 -2.62 -13.64
N ARG A 116 21.18 -3.61 -12.75
CA ARG A 116 21.55 -5.01 -13.08
C ARG A 116 20.36 -5.82 -13.61
N ASP A 117 19.18 -5.56 -13.07
CA ASP A 117 17.92 -6.16 -13.50
C ASP A 117 16.82 -5.10 -13.48
N ALA A 118 16.59 -4.48 -14.61
CA ALA A 118 15.60 -3.42 -14.75
C ALA A 118 14.15 -3.95 -14.67
N MET A 119 13.92 -5.27 -14.66
CA MET A 119 12.60 -5.89 -14.60
C MET A 119 11.59 -5.32 -15.61
N GLY A 120 12.07 -4.83 -16.76
CA GLY A 120 11.26 -4.19 -17.79
C GLY A 120 10.99 -2.68 -17.57
N VAL A 121 11.45 -2.10 -16.48
CA VAL A 121 11.32 -0.66 -16.21
C VAL A 121 12.36 0.12 -17.00
N HIS A 122 11.90 1.08 -17.80
CA HIS A 122 12.76 2.05 -18.46
C HIS A 122 13.08 3.22 -17.54
N ARG A 123 12.05 3.79 -16.89
CA ARG A 123 12.16 4.90 -15.93
C ARG A 123 11.37 4.59 -14.66
N ARG A 124 12.00 4.83 -13.52
CA ARG A 124 11.36 4.87 -12.21
C ARG A 124 11.37 6.31 -11.72
N ARG A 125 10.19 6.86 -11.42
CA ARG A 125 10.00 8.21 -10.87
C ARG A 125 9.51 8.12 -9.44
N ARG A 126 10.13 8.87 -8.54
CA ARG A 126 9.71 9.05 -7.15
C ARG A 126 9.23 10.49 -6.97
N PHE A 127 8.13 10.67 -6.26
CA PHE A 127 7.50 11.97 -6.08
C PHE A 127 7.79 12.53 -4.69
N GLY A 128 8.07 13.84 -4.64
CA GLY A 128 8.19 14.63 -3.42
C GLY A 128 6.92 15.41 -3.15
N PHE A 129 6.44 15.36 -1.90
CA PHE A 129 5.22 16.04 -1.48
C PHE A 129 5.46 16.89 -0.24
N GLN A 130 4.78 18.05 -0.18
CA GLN A 130 4.70 18.88 1.01
C GLN A 130 3.23 19.22 1.25
N ARG A 131 2.68 18.84 2.42
CA ARG A 131 1.27 19.05 2.77
C ARG A 131 0.29 18.63 1.69
N GLY A 132 0.51 17.44 1.12
CA GLY A 132 -0.32 16.89 0.05
C GLY A 132 -0.13 17.48 -1.35
N GLU A 133 0.66 18.55 -1.50
CA GLU A 133 1.01 19.13 -2.78
C GLU A 133 2.25 18.47 -3.37
N LEU A 134 2.21 18.14 -4.66
CA LEU A 134 3.34 17.61 -5.40
C LEU A 134 4.34 18.74 -5.67
N THR A 135 5.53 18.67 -5.07
CA THR A 135 6.55 19.72 -5.13
C THR A 135 7.75 19.38 -6.01
N GLY A 136 7.93 18.10 -6.37
CA GLY A 136 9.03 17.66 -7.20
C GLY A 136 9.03 16.18 -7.46
N PHE A 137 10.01 15.74 -8.24
CA PHE A 137 10.23 14.31 -8.51
C PHE A 137 11.72 14.03 -8.78
N GLU A 138 12.09 12.77 -8.67
CA GLU A 138 13.40 12.23 -9.04
C GLU A 138 13.22 11.06 -10.00
N ASP A 139 13.99 11.05 -11.08
CA ASP A 139 13.97 10.01 -12.11
C ASP A 139 15.24 9.16 -12.07
N GLU A 140 15.04 7.84 -12.19
CA GLU A 140 16.09 6.86 -12.43
C GLU A 140 15.82 6.19 -13.78
N LEU A 141 16.78 6.27 -14.71
CA LEU A 141 16.69 5.67 -16.04
C LEU A 141 17.35 4.29 -16.04
N LEU A 142 16.67 3.30 -15.51
CA LEU A 142 17.19 1.93 -15.34
C LEU A 142 17.51 1.26 -16.66
N GLY A 143 16.75 1.55 -17.72
CA GLY A 143 17.01 1.06 -19.07
C GLY A 143 18.32 1.55 -19.68
N LEU A 144 18.90 2.63 -19.12
CA LEU A 144 20.20 3.19 -19.53
C LEU A 144 21.30 2.95 -18.49
N GLY A 145 21.04 2.18 -17.44
CA GLY A 145 21.98 1.95 -16.34
C GLY A 145 22.22 3.18 -15.46
N GLN A 146 21.35 4.18 -15.52
CA GLN A 146 21.42 5.39 -14.71
C GLN A 146 20.54 5.21 -13.47
N GLU A 147 21.09 4.52 -12.49
CA GLU A 147 20.51 4.36 -11.16
C GLU A 147 21.17 5.37 -10.21
N LEU A 148 20.38 5.91 -9.27
CA LEU A 148 20.93 6.75 -8.21
C LEU A 148 21.82 5.91 -7.30
N GLU A 149 23.06 6.36 -7.07
CA GLU A 149 23.95 5.71 -6.11
C GLU A 149 23.40 5.91 -4.68
N GLY A 150 23.04 4.82 -4.02
CA GLY A 150 22.51 4.84 -2.66
C GLY A 150 21.02 5.16 -2.57
N LEU A 151 20.60 5.72 -1.44
CA LEU A 151 19.23 6.15 -1.22
C LEU A 151 18.96 7.44 -1.99
N SER A 152 17.86 7.45 -2.77
CA SER A 152 17.35 8.67 -3.39
C SER A 152 17.17 9.77 -2.32
N PRO A 153 17.54 11.04 -2.59
CA PRO A 153 17.33 12.16 -1.67
C PRO A 153 15.88 12.27 -1.18
N LEU A 154 14.89 12.00 -2.03
CA LEU A 154 13.48 11.97 -1.61
C LEU A 154 13.17 10.83 -0.64
N VAL A 155 13.74 9.63 -0.87
CA VAL A 155 13.60 8.50 0.04
C VAL A 155 14.30 8.77 1.37
N ALA A 156 15.51 9.32 1.33
CA ALA A 156 16.25 9.71 2.53
C ALA A 156 15.46 10.73 3.36
N ALA A 157 14.95 11.78 2.72
CA ALA A 157 14.12 12.80 3.37
C ALA A 157 12.84 12.22 3.99
N GLU A 158 12.20 11.23 3.34
CA GLU A 158 11.02 10.55 3.89
C GLU A 158 11.38 9.67 5.11
N ILE A 159 12.53 8.99 5.07
CA ILE A 159 13.03 8.18 6.20
C ILE A 159 13.42 9.07 7.38
N GLU A 160 14.05 10.21 7.11
CA GLU A 160 14.54 11.17 8.12
C GLU A 160 13.45 12.09 8.67
N ARG A 161 12.27 12.15 8.01
CA ARG A 161 11.18 13.01 8.45
C ARG A 161 10.85 12.78 9.93
N PRO A 162 10.77 13.84 10.77
CA PRO A 162 10.49 13.71 12.19
C PRO A 162 9.20 12.91 12.43
N ARG A 163 9.30 11.83 13.20
CA ARG A 163 8.18 10.94 13.52
C ARG A 163 7.52 11.40 14.83
N THR A 164 6.61 12.36 14.71
CA THR A 164 5.77 12.78 15.82
C THR A 164 4.39 12.14 15.67
N GLY A 165 3.90 11.46 16.73
CA GLY A 165 2.60 10.80 16.71
C GLY A 165 2.62 9.31 16.33
N PRO A 166 1.48 8.74 15.90
CA PRO A 166 1.35 7.35 15.47
C PRO A 166 2.30 6.97 14.34
N MET A 167 2.57 5.68 14.23
CA MET A 167 3.39 5.14 13.15
C MET A 167 2.73 5.39 11.80
N ARG A 168 3.52 5.84 10.81
CA ARG A 168 3.08 5.99 9.43
C ARG A 168 3.48 4.78 8.60
N ASP A 169 2.80 4.58 7.47
CA ASP A 169 3.22 3.59 6.49
C ASP A 169 4.55 3.98 5.82
N ILE A 170 5.23 2.99 5.25
CA ILE A 170 6.52 3.15 4.59
C ILE A 170 6.48 2.79 3.09
N VAL A 171 5.30 2.77 2.47
CA VAL A 171 5.14 2.29 1.08
C VAL A 171 6.04 3.01 0.08
N ALA A 172 6.33 4.28 0.28
CA ALA A 172 7.20 5.06 -0.60
C ALA A 172 8.70 4.77 -0.41
N SER A 173 9.08 4.22 0.75
CA SER A 173 10.47 4.02 1.17
C SER A 173 10.87 2.57 1.44
N ILE A 174 10.01 1.60 1.09
CA ILE A 174 10.32 0.17 1.19
C ILE A 174 11.56 -0.13 0.34
N GLN A 175 12.57 -0.73 0.97
CA GLN A 175 13.80 -1.16 0.32
C GLN A 175 13.62 -2.55 -0.32
N PRO A 176 14.45 -2.94 -1.31
CA PRO A 176 14.33 -4.23 -2.01
C PRO A 176 14.28 -5.44 -1.07
N GLU A 177 15.13 -5.46 -0.04
CA GLU A 177 15.20 -6.55 0.94
C GLU A 177 13.95 -6.59 1.83
N GLN A 178 13.38 -5.42 2.15
CA GLN A 178 12.12 -5.31 2.88
C GLN A 178 10.95 -5.80 2.03
N ASP A 179 10.91 -5.46 0.73
CA ASP A 179 9.87 -5.93 -0.20
C ASP A 179 9.90 -7.45 -0.35
N GLU A 180 11.07 -8.10 -0.29
CA GLU A 180 11.16 -9.56 -0.26
C GLU A 180 10.43 -10.18 0.91
N ILE A 181 10.61 -9.64 2.10
CA ILE A 181 9.95 -10.09 3.32
C ILE A 181 8.45 -9.81 3.24
N VAL A 182 8.07 -8.62 2.81
CA VAL A 182 6.67 -8.20 2.66
C VAL A 182 5.91 -9.16 1.75
N ARG A 183 6.50 -9.54 0.60
CA ARG A 183 5.88 -10.39 -0.42
C ARG A 183 6.16 -11.88 -0.29
N ALA A 184 6.84 -12.32 0.77
CA ALA A 184 7.05 -13.75 1.00
C ALA A 184 5.70 -14.50 1.17
N GLY A 185 5.62 -15.75 0.72
CA GLY A 185 4.40 -16.56 0.67
C GLY A 185 3.68 -16.70 2.02
N ILE A 186 2.38 -16.94 1.99
CA ILE A 186 1.55 -17.11 3.19
C ILE A 186 1.85 -18.42 3.94
N ASP A 187 2.39 -19.40 3.26
CA ASP A 187 2.78 -20.73 3.76
C ASP A 187 4.08 -20.70 4.59
N GLN A 188 4.75 -19.55 4.63
CA GLN A 188 6.03 -19.38 5.31
C GLN A 188 5.90 -18.60 6.62
N SER A 189 6.43 -19.17 7.70
CA SER A 189 6.70 -18.42 8.92
C SER A 189 7.95 -17.57 8.73
N VAL A 190 7.82 -16.26 8.96
CA VAL A 190 8.91 -15.29 8.75
C VAL A 190 9.33 -14.71 10.09
N CYS A 191 10.63 -14.77 10.40
CA CYS A 191 11.24 -14.09 11.54
C CYS A 191 12.08 -12.93 11.03
N VAL A 192 11.74 -11.69 11.41
CA VAL A 192 12.45 -10.49 11.00
C VAL A 192 13.42 -10.06 12.09
N GLN A 193 14.73 -10.15 11.81
CA GLN A 193 15.79 -9.73 12.70
C GLN A 193 16.46 -8.44 12.20
N GLY A 194 16.90 -7.60 13.12
CA GLY A 194 17.60 -6.35 12.79
C GLY A 194 17.73 -5.44 14.00
N GLY A 195 18.59 -4.43 13.93
CA GLY A 195 18.80 -3.43 14.96
C GLY A 195 17.57 -2.57 15.26
N PRO A 196 17.59 -1.75 16.30
CA PRO A 196 16.59 -0.72 16.54
C PRO A 196 16.46 0.22 15.35
N GLY A 197 15.23 0.63 15.02
CA GLY A 197 14.97 1.61 13.92
C GLY A 197 15.07 1.06 12.49
N THR A 198 15.41 -0.22 12.26
CA THR A 198 15.50 -0.82 10.90
C THR A 198 14.16 -1.11 10.24
N GLY A 199 13.04 -0.69 10.82
CA GLY A 199 11.71 -0.84 10.20
C GLY A 199 11.04 -2.20 10.39
N LYS A 200 11.52 -3.08 11.29
CA LYS A 200 10.95 -4.44 11.50
C LYS A 200 9.43 -4.45 11.67
N THR A 201 8.91 -3.58 12.53
CA THR A 201 7.47 -3.45 12.78
C THR A 201 6.73 -3.00 11.52
N ALA A 202 7.29 -2.00 10.81
CA ALA A 202 6.73 -1.53 9.55
C ALA A 202 6.63 -2.66 8.52
N VAL A 203 7.73 -3.39 8.32
CA VAL A 203 7.76 -4.55 7.40
C VAL A 203 6.72 -5.61 7.78
N GLY A 204 6.56 -5.91 9.08
CA GLY A 204 5.54 -6.86 9.55
C GLY A 204 4.11 -6.41 9.24
N LEU A 205 3.79 -5.12 9.45
CA LEU A 205 2.47 -4.56 9.16
C LEU A 205 2.20 -4.48 7.64
N HIS A 206 3.20 -4.10 6.84
CA HIS A 206 3.08 -4.09 5.38
C HIS A 206 2.94 -5.50 4.81
N ARG A 207 3.62 -6.50 5.42
CA ARG A 207 3.39 -7.90 5.09
C ARG A 207 1.95 -8.32 5.37
N ALA A 208 1.39 -7.97 6.53
CA ALA A 208 -0.01 -8.25 6.84
C ALA A 208 -0.94 -7.63 5.79
N ALA A 209 -0.74 -6.36 5.43
CA ALA A 209 -1.51 -5.68 4.38
C ALA A 209 -1.35 -6.36 3.01
N TYR A 210 -0.13 -6.75 2.64
CA TYR A 210 0.10 -7.48 1.39
C TYR A 210 -0.61 -8.83 1.35
N LEU A 211 -0.53 -9.62 2.43
CA LEU A 211 -1.17 -10.93 2.51
C LEU A 211 -2.71 -10.82 2.46
N LEU A 212 -3.28 -9.82 3.14
CA LEU A 212 -4.72 -9.52 3.07
C LEU A 212 -5.17 -9.17 1.64
N TYR A 213 -4.34 -8.50 0.88
CA TYR A 213 -4.59 -8.20 -0.53
C TYR A 213 -4.43 -9.45 -1.41
N ALA A 214 -3.27 -10.11 -1.33
CA ALA A 214 -2.91 -11.22 -2.22
C ALA A 214 -3.71 -12.51 -1.93
N HIS A 215 -4.10 -12.73 -0.68
CA HIS A 215 -4.82 -13.93 -0.19
C HIS A 215 -6.18 -13.57 0.42
N ALA A 216 -6.85 -12.55 -0.12
CA ALA A 216 -8.09 -11.99 0.42
C ALA A 216 -9.18 -13.06 0.65
N ALA A 217 -9.35 -14.03 -0.27
CA ALA A 217 -10.37 -15.07 -0.14
C ALA A 217 -10.13 -16.00 1.05
N GLN A 218 -8.87 -16.31 1.35
CA GLN A 218 -8.47 -17.16 2.48
C GLN A 218 -8.54 -16.39 3.80
N LEU A 219 -7.95 -15.19 3.84
CA LEU A 219 -7.80 -14.41 5.07
C LEU A 219 -9.09 -13.72 5.52
N ARG A 220 -10.05 -13.45 4.62
CA ARG A 220 -11.39 -13.00 5.03
C ARG A 220 -12.12 -14.01 5.92
N ARG A 221 -11.82 -15.31 5.81
CA ARG A 221 -12.42 -16.36 6.64
C ARG A 221 -11.63 -16.63 7.91
N ALA A 222 -10.30 -16.62 7.80
CA ALA A 222 -9.41 -16.95 8.91
C ALA A 222 -9.17 -15.75 9.85
N GLY A 223 -9.28 -14.53 9.32
CA GLY A 223 -8.88 -13.32 10.02
C GLY A 223 -7.36 -13.12 10.04
N VAL A 224 -6.95 -11.93 10.46
CA VAL A 224 -5.54 -11.59 10.77
C VAL A 224 -5.51 -10.94 12.14
N LEU A 225 -4.62 -11.41 12.98
CA LEU A 225 -4.40 -10.87 14.32
C LEU A 225 -2.98 -10.31 14.43
N VAL A 226 -2.89 -9.06 14.86
CA VAL A 226 -1.62 -8.41 15.24
C VAL A 226 -1.52 -8.39 16.76
N VAL A 227 -0.47 -9.01 17.30
CA VAL A 227 -0.22 -9.04 18.75
C VAL A 227 0.97 -8.17 19.08
N GLY A 228 0.78 -7.22 19.99
CA GLY A 228 1.84 -6.35 20.48
C GLY A 228 2.19 -6.60 21.95
N PRO A 229 3.30 -6.02 22.44
CA PRO A 229 3.74 -6.21 23.82
C PRO A 229 2.83 -5.52 24.86
N ASN A 230 2.19 -4.41 24.50
CA ASN A 230 1.33 -3.60 25.38
C ASN A 230 0.41 -2.65 24.59
N ASP A 231 -0.53 -2.01 25.29
CA ASP A 231 -1.50 -1.06 24.69
C ASP A 231 -0.85 0.16 24.04
N ALA A 232 0.25 0.66 24.61
CA ALA A 232 0.95 1.81 24.02
C ALA A 232 1.51 1.47 22.64
N PHE A 233 2.06 0.27 22.48
CA PHE A 233 2.52 -0.24 21.19
C PHE A 233 1.36 -0.41 20.20
N ILE A 234 0.24 -1.01 20.64
CA ILE A 234 -0.94 -1.18 19.77
C ILE A 234 -1.47 0.17 19.30
N ARG A 235 -1.59 1.17 20.19
CA ARG A 235 -1.98 2.53 19.78
C ARG A 235 -0.99 3.16 18.80
N TYR A 236 0.32 2.93 18.99
CA TYR A 236 1.34 3.48 18.11
C TYR A 236 1.25 2.95 16.67
N ILE A 237 0.93 1.65 16.49
CA ILE A 237 0.83 1.02 15.17
C ILE A 237 -0.58 1.07 14.57
N GLY A 238 -1.58 1.50 15.35
CA GLY A 238 -3.01 1.34 15.04
C GLY A 238 -3.46 1.95 13.73
N ASP A 239 -2.82 3.02 13.30
CA ASP A 239 -3.21 3.75 12.08
C ASP A 239 -2.55 3.22 10.79
N VAL A 240 -1.54 2.35 10.89
CA VAL A 240 -0.79 1.88 9.70
C VAL A 240 -1.66 1.04 8.77
N LEU A 241 -2.35 0.02 9.30
CA LEU A 241 -3.18 -0.87 8.48
C LEU A 241 -4.39 -0.15 7.89
N PRO A 242 -5.15 0.69 8.64
CA PRO A 242 -6.19 1.53 8.07
C PRO A 242 -5.68 2.47 6.95
N ALA A 243 -4.51 3.08 7.11
CA ALA A 243 -3.91 3.92 6.06
C ALA A 243 -3.57 3.14 4.79
N LEU A 244 -3.33 1.82 4.91
CA LEU A 244 -3.13 0.89 3.80
C LEU A 244 -4.44 0.28 3.27
N GLY A 245 -5.60 0.71 3.78
CA GLY A 245 -6.92 0.22 3.36
C GLY A 245 -7.40 -1.04 4.09
N GLU A 246 -6.68 -1.50 5.12
CA GLU A 246 -6.99 -2.74 5.85
C GLU A 246 -7.62 -2.40 7.22
N VAL A 247 -8.95 -2.29 7.24
CA VAL A 247 -9.71 -1.91 8.45
C VAL A 247 -10.22 -3.10 9.27
N SER A 248 -10.10 -4.33 8.77
CA SER A 248 -10.68 -5.54 9.37
C SER A 248 -9.63 -6.41 10.07
N VAL A 249 -8.60 -5.80 10.65
CA VAL A 249 -7.51 -6.52 11.34
C VAL A 249 -7.64 -6.33 12.84
N ASP A 250 -7.73 -7.43 13.56
CA ASP A 250 -7.72 -7.41 15.02
C ASP A 250 -6.31 -7.07 15.53
N GLN A 251 -6.25 -6.10 16.44
CA GLN A 251 -4.99 -5.68 17.07
C GLN A 251 -5.17 -5.69 18.59
N MET A 252 -4.29 -6.40 19.32
CA MET A 252 -4.39 -6.46 20.75
C MET A 252 -3.04 -6.69 21.44
N PRO A 253 -2.90 -6.30 22.71
CA PRO A 253 -1.71 -6.64 23.49
C PRO A 253 -1.70 -8.12 23.87
N LEU A 254 -0.51 -8.69 24.08
CA LEU A 254 -0.34 -10.08 24.47
C LEU A 254 -1.09 -10.41 25.77
N SER A 255 -1.15 -9.49 26.72
CA SER A 255 -1.89 -9.65 27.98
C SER A 255 -3.38 -9.92 27.77
N GLU A 256 -4.01 -9.22 26.81
CA GLU A 256 -5.41 -9.43 26.47
C GLU A 256 -5.62 -10.79 25.79
N LEU A 257 -4.72 -11.15 24.85
CA LEU A 257 -4.79 -12.46 24.19
C LEU A 257 -4.71 -13.60 25.20
N LEU A 258 -3.83 -13.51 26.20
CA LEU A 258 -3.67 -14.52 27.25
C LEU A 258 -4.85 -14.57 28.23
N ALA A 259 -5.56 -13.45 28.42
CA ALA A 259 -6.74 -13.38 29.29
C ALA A 259 -8.02 -13.92 28.63
N ARG A 260 -8.03 -14.14 27.31
CA ARG A 260 -9.18 -14.71 26.61
C ARG A 260 -9.41 -16.16 27.08
N PRO A 261 -10.69 -16.55 27.35
CA PRO A 261 -10.98 -17.90 27.76
C PRO A 261 -10.53 -18.88 26.67
N ARG A 262 -9.74 -19.88 27.04
CA ARG A 262 -9.32 -20.93 26.10
C ARG A 262 -10.55 -21.58 25.50
N ILE A 263 -10.65 -21.57 24.17
CA ILE A 263 -11.67 -22.34 23.47
C ILE A 263 -11.44 -23.82 23.81
N GLN A 264 -12.31 -24.42 24.63
CA GLN A 264 -12.28 -25.86 24.86
C GLN A 264 -12.76 -26.51 23.57
N VAL A 265 -11.84 -27.10 22.81
CA VAL A 265 -12.19 -28.02 21.72
C VAL A 265 -12.83 -29.24 22.40
N ARG A 266 -14.16 -29.36 22.38
CA ARG A 266 -14.83 -30.60 22.71
C ARG A 266 -14.47 -31.58 21.60
N GLY A 267 -13.57 -32.54 21.93
CA GLY A 267 -13.33 -33.68 21.08
C GLY A 267 -14.63 -34.48 20.95
N THR A 268 -15.04 -34.73 19.74
CA THR A 268 -16.03 -35.75 19.38
C THR A 268 -15.34 -37.08 19.31
#